data_1511e1b15fcecb075bffbe4aaa118fe3
#
_entry.id   1511e1b15fcecb075bffbe4aaa118fe3
#
_cell.length_a   1.000
_cell.length_b   1.000
_cell.length_c   1.000
_cell.angle_alpha   90.00
_cell.angle_beta   90.00
_cell.angle_gamma   90.00
#
_symmetry.space_group_name_H-M   'P 1'
#
loop_
_entity.id
_entity.type
_entity.pdbx_description
1 polymer ?
#
loop_
_entity_poly.entity_id
_entity_poly.type
_entity_poly.pdbx_seq_one_letter_code
_entity_poly.pdbx_strand_id
1 'polypeptide(L)'
;HAYSLTAGICGSAHESLTVGDCGNFAPVTSVSTYQASVGGIVGLSGRPVVVSHCRNKGAVRFDGTSVDRRSTAAGIVGDIYAKKDAVYAASVRDCRNEGDVSCGLGENTRNSARGIQAAGIVGFVNGNEAVSADVRDCVNTGRVRSESGRAAGICGFASYCDFDGNENLGSVEGAGALLGGIVAAFDNGSVRGCTNRGDVLAGSKGQA
;
A
#
# COMPACT_ATOMS: atom_id res chain seq x y z
N HIS A 1 21.67 -7.86 5.06
CA HIS A 1 20.37 -7.30 5.47
C HIS A 1 19.28 -7.92 4.62
N ALA A 2 18.31 -8.57 5.22
CA ALA A 2 17.27 -9.30 4.52
C ALA A 2 16.01 -8.41 4.35
N TYR A 3 15.49 -8.34 3.11
CA TYR A 3 14.16 -7.82 2.84
C TYR A 3 13.12 -8.80 3.35
N SER A 4 12.06 -8.31 3.97
CA SER A 4 10.88 -9.11 4.29
C SER A 4 9.80 -8.86 3.24
N LEU A 5 9.51 -9.87 2.45
CA LEU A 5 8.46 -9.85 1.42
C LEU A 5 7.38 -10.82 1.84
N THR A 6 6.27 -10.29 2.33
CA THR A 6 5.26 -11.09 3.03
C THR A 6 3.88 -10.83 2.42
N ALA A 7 3.14 -11.88 2.14
CA ALA A 7 1.77 -11.76 1.64
C ALA A 7 0.93 -13.00 1.94
N GLY A 8 -0.38 -12.85 1.80
CA GLY A 8 -1.31 -13.96 1.96
C GLY A 8 -1.29 -14.94 0.78
N ILE A 9 -0.96 -14.48 -0.45
CA ILE A 9 -0.97 -15.31 -1.66
C ILE A 9 0.42 -15.39 -2.31
N CYS A 10 1.04 -14.25 -2.65
CA CYS A 10 2.34 -14.22 -3.32
C CYS A 10 3.29 -13.21 -2.65
N GLY A 11 4.34 -13.71 -1.96
CA GLY A 11 5.29 -12.84 -1.26
C GLY A 11 6.07 -11.93 -2.20
N SER A 12 6.54 -12.44 -3.34
CA SER A 12 7.31 -11.66 -4.32
C SER A 12 7.17 -12.22 -5.74
N ALA A 13 7.08 -11.32 -6.71
CA ALA A 13 7.14 -11.63 -8.13
C ALA A 13 8.32 -10.88 -8.78
N HIS A 14 9.20 -11.61 -9.45
CA HIS A 14 10.37 -11.05 -10.13
C HIS A 14 10.15 -10.90 -11.65
N GLU A 15 9.17 -11.59 -12.18
CA GLU A 15 8.70 -11.51 -13.56
C GLU A 15 7.22 -11.08 -13.59
N SER A 16 6.59 -11.07 -14.76
CA SER A 16 5.18 -10.73 -14.87
C SER A 16 4.32 -11.70 -14.04
N LEU A 17 3.38 -11.15 -13.30
CA LEU A 17 2.47 -11.91 -12.44
C LEU A 17 1.02 -11.52 -12.75
N THR A 18 0.16 -12.51 -12.88
CA THR A 18 -1.29 -12.30 -12.88
C THR A 18 -1.90 -13.03 -11.67
N VAL A 19 -2.63 -12.30 -10.85
CA VAL A 19 -3.38 -12.82 -9.70
C VAL A 19 -4.82 -12.40 -9.86
N GLY A 20 -5.72 -13.35 -10.02
CA GLY A 20 -7.14 -13.10 -10.18
C GLY A 20 -7.98 -13.96 -9.26
N ASP A 21 -9.14 -13.46 -8.84
CA ASP A 21 -10.16 -14.20 -8.08
C ASP A 21 -9.63 -14.84 -6.77
N CYS A 22 -8.60 -14.23 -6.17
CA CYS A 22 -7.95 -14.75 -4.96
C CYS A 22 -8.44 -14.06 -3.69
N GLY A 23 -8.47 -14.81 -2.58
CA GLY A 23 -8.87 -14.29 -1.28
C GLY A 23 -7.87 -14.62 -0.17
N ASN A 24 -7.51 -13.62 0.62
CA ASN A 24 -6.83 -13.81 1.90
C ASN A 24 -7.79 -13.54 3.05
N PHE A 25 -7.89 -14.48 3.98
CA PHE A 25 -8.79 -14.40 5.14
C PHE A 25 -8.04 -14.49 6.48
N ALA A 26 -6.72 -14.66 6.42
CA ALA A 26 -5.87 -14.75 7.58
C ALA A 26 -5.00 -13.50 7.76
N PRO A 27 -4.58 -13.15 8.99
CA PRO A 27 -3.65 -12.05 9.22
C PRO A 27 -2.32 -12.25 8.50
N VAL A 28 -1.74 -11.16 7.99
CA VAL A 28 -0.41 -11.11 7.37
C VAL A 28 0.43 -10.12 8.16
N THR A 29 1.48 -10.60 8.82
CA THR A 29 2.33 -9.75 9.67
C THR A 29 3.81 -9.91 9.30
N SER A 30 4.51 -8.80 9.23
CA SER A 30 5.97 -8.75 9.09
C SER A 30 6.59 -7.97 10.24
N VAL A 31 7.65 -8.53 10.84
CA VAL A 31 8.48 -7.89 11.87
C VAL A 31 9.90 -7.79 11.33
N SER A 32 10.18 -6.76 10.57
CA SER A 32 11.50 -6.56 9.95
C SER A 32 12.21 -5.36 10.53
N THR A 33 13.51 -5.51 10.80
CA THR A 33 14.38 -4.41 11.24
C THR A 33 15.01 -3.65 10.07
N TYR A 34 14.72 -4.03 8.85
CA TYR A 34 15.32 -3.40 7.66
C TYR A 34 14.23 -2.85 6.73
N GLN A 35 13.83 -3.56 5.73
CA GLN A 35 12.79 -3.16 4.78
C GLN A 35 11.74 -4.26 4.66
N ALA A 36 10.48 -3.87 4.60
CA ALA A 36 9.40 -4.82 4.37
C ALA A 36 8.43 -4.34 3.31
N SER A 37 7.91 -5.29 2.55
CA SER A 37 6.78 -5.09 1.68
C SER A 37 5.72 -6.14 2.03
N VAL A 38 4.62 -5.68 2.61
CA VAL A 38 3.58 -6.55 3.18
C VAL A 38 2.28 -6.30 2.44
N GLY A 39 1.72 -7.34 1.83
CA GLY A 39 0.44 -7.26 1.12
C GLY A 39 -0.54 -8.33 1.56
N GLY A 40 -1.82 -8.03 1.59
CA GLY A 40 -2.84 -9.05 1.84
C GLY A 40 -2.85 -10.12 0.73
N ILE A 41 -2.58 -9.74 -0.51
CA ILE A 41 -2.55 -10.62 -1.68
C ILE A 41 -1.12 -10.74 -2.25
N VAL A 42 -0.46 -9.62 -2.59
CA VAL A 42 0.90 -9.61 -3.15
C VAL A 42 1.80 -8.73 -2.28
N GLY A 43 2.97 -9.23 -1.88
CA GLY A 43 3.95 -8.45 -1.11
C GLY A 43 4.66 -7.44 -2.01
N LEU A 44 5.41 -7.92 -2.98
CA LEU A 44 6.18 -7.08 -3.90
C LEU A 44 6.08 -7.61 -5.32
N SER A 45 5.92 -6.69 -6.28
CA SER A 45 6.18 -6.98 -7.70
C SER A 45 7.27 -6.06 -8.24
N GLY A 46 8.34 -6.67 -8.76
CA GLY A 46 9.45 -5.98 -9.44
C GLY A 46 9.24 -5.83 -10.95
N ARG A 47 8.12 -6.28 -11.48
CA ARG A 47 7.71 -6.26 -12.89
C ARG A 47 6.22 -5.92 -12.97
N PRO A 48 5.67 -5.69 -14.15
CA PRO A 48 4.25 -5.48 -14.33
C PRO A 48 3.44 -6.62 -13.70
N VAL A 49 2.47 -6.24 -12.89
CA VAL A 49 1.55 -7.15 -12.21
C VAL A 49 0.11 -6.79 -12.59
N VAL A 50 -0.69 -7.80 -12.82
CA VAL A 50 -2.15 -7.67 -12.94
C VAL A 50 -2.78 -8.35 -11.75
N VAL A 51 -3.43 -7.59 -10.88
CA VAL A 51 -4.19 -8.09 -9.73
C VAL A 51 -5.65 -7.69 -9.92
N SER A 52 -6.54 -8.66 -10.00
CA SER A 52 -7.96 -8.37 -10.26
C SER A 52 -8.91 -9.25 -9.47
N HIS A 53 -10.08 -8.71 -9.10
CA HIS A 53 -11.14 -9.42 -8.38
C HIS A 53 -10.67 -10.10 -7.09
N CYS A 54 -9.63 -9.55 -6.46
CA CYS A 54 -9.06 -10.11 -5.24
C CYS A 54 -9.66 -9.46 -3.99
N ARG A 55 -9.76 -10.26 -2.92
CA ARG A 55 -10.33 -9.82 -1.66
C ARG A 55 -9.40 -10.13 -0.48
N ASN A 56 -9.12 -9.15 0.32
CA ASN A 56 -8.45 -9.33 1.61
C ASN A 56 -9.40 -9.04 2.76
N LYS A 57 -9.54 -9.98 3.69
CA LYS A 57 -10.25 -9.81 4.97
C LYS A 57 -9.32 -9.89 6.18
N GLY A 58 -8.13 -10.46 5.99
CA GLY A 58 -7.14 -10.55 7.04
C GLY A 58 -6.51 -9.19 7.35
N ALA A 59 -6.20 -8.93 8.61
CA ALA A 59 -5.42 -7.76 8.98
C ALA A 59 -4.02 -7.83 8.36
N VAL A 60 -3.51 -6.69 7.85
CA VAL A 60 -2.15 -6.60 7.29
C VAL A 60 -1.32 -5.66 8.15
N ARG A 61 -0.20 -6.16 8.69
CA ARG A 61 0.57 -5.43 9.68
C ARG A 61 2.06 -5.46 9.41
N PHE A 62 2.69 -4.31 9.51
CA PHE A 62 4.13 -4.16 9.61
C PHE A 62 4.49 -3.61 11.00
N ASP A 63 5.24 -4.41 11.78
CA ASP A 63 5.77 -4.07 13.10
C ASP A 63 7.28 -4.09 13.08
N GLY A 64 7.89 -3.15 12.38
CA GLY A 64 9.33 -3.13 12.23
C GLY A 64 9.97 -1.86 12.78
N THR A 65 11.31 -1.90 12.89
CA THR A 65 12.13 -0.78 13.33
C THR A 65 12.97 -0.18 12.20
N SER A 66 12.53 -0.34 10.95
CA SER A 66 13.25 0.19 9.78
C SER A 66 13.32 1.72 9.82
N VAL A 67 14.52 2.26 9.91
CA VAL A 67 14.76 3.70 10.07
C VAL A 67 15.12 4.42 8.77
N ASP A 68 15.74 3.74 7.80
CA ASP A 68 16.33 4.37 6.62
C ASP A 68 15.77 3.85 5.29
N ARG A 69 14.83 2.94 5.34
CA ARG A 69 14.30 2.27 4.15
C ARG A 69 12.78 2.30 4.12
N ARG A 70 12.21 2.26 2.91
CA ARG A 70 10.78 2.19 2.77
C ARG A 70 10.25 0.84 3.24
N SER A 71 9.22 0.87 4.06
CA SER A 71 8.43 -0.30 4.43
C SER A 71 6.96 -0.01 4.20
N THR A 72 6.25 -0.98 3.66
CA THR A 72 4.85 -0.83 3.27
C THR A 72 4.00 -1.93 3.87
N ALA A 73 2.78 -1.60 4.27
CA ALA A 73 1.71 -2.53 4.50
C ALA A 73 0.48 -2.11 3.69
N ALA A 74 -0.09 -3.04 2.95
CA ALA A 74 -1.27 -2.76 2.14
C ALA A 74 -2.25 -3.92 2.10
N GLY A 75 -3.53 -3.61 1.99
CA GLY A 75 -4.58 -4.62 1.98
C GLY A 75 -4.50 -5.57 0.78
N ILE A 76 -4.03 -5.11 -0.38
CA ILE A 76 -3.93 -5.93 -1.59
C ILE A 76 -2.48 -6.09 -2.02
N VAL A 77 -1.78 -5.02 -2.42
CA VAL A 77 -0.40 -5.10 -2.93
C VAL A 77 0.51 -4.18 -2.10
N GLY A 78 1.57 -4.72 -1.52
CA GLY A 78 2.56 -3.93 -0.77
C GLY A 78 3.25 -2.93 -1.68
N ASP A 79 4.09 -3.40 -2.60
CA ASP A 79 4.87 -2.56 -3.51
C ASP A 79 4.75 -2.99 -4.96
N ILE A 80 4.65 -2.02 -5.85
CA ILE A 80 4.73 -2.19 -7.31
C ILE A 80 5.87 -1.34 -7.86
N TYR A 81 6.81 -1.98 -8.58
CA TYR A 81 7.87 -1.30 -9.30
C TYR A 81 7.78 -1.59 -10.80
N ALA A 82 7.49 -0.59 -11.60
CA ALA A 82 7.72 -0.68 -13.02
C ALA A 82 9.20 -0.34 -13.29
N LYS A 83 9.96 -1.28 -13.83
CA LYS A 83 11.31 -0.98 -14.30
C LYS A 83 11.24 -0.03 -15.50
N LYS A 84 12.34 0.72 -15.74
CA LYS A 84 12.43 1.69 -16.86
C LYS A 84 12.17 1.07 -18.23
N ASP A 85 12.43 -0.22 -18.38
CA ASP A 85 12.24 -1.02 -19.60
C ASP A 85 10.89 -1.77 -19.64
N ALA A 86 9.99 -1.49 -18.71
CA ALA A 86 8.67 -2.10 -18.72
C ALA A 86 7.86 -1.61 -19.92
N VAL A 87 7.34 -2.56 -20.71
CA VAL A 87 6.49 -2.30 -21.88
C VAL A 87 5.01 -2.51 -21.58
N TYR A 88 4.66 -2.98 -20.39
CA TYR A 88 3.29 -3.21 -19.95
C TYR A 88 3.03 -2.50 -18.62
N ALA A 89 1.84 -1.95 -18.48
CA ALA A 89 1.38 -1.33 -17.25
C ALA A 89 1.15 -2.37 -16.15
N ALA A 90 1.44 -2.00 -14.90
CA ALA A 90 0.89 -2.70 -13.76
C ALA A 90 -0.57 -2.25 -13.55
N SER A 91 -1.45 -3.19 -13.22
CA SER A 91 -2.87 -2.93 -13.02
C SER A 91 -3.38 -3.60 -11.75
N VAL A 92 -4.08 -2.83 -10.90
CA VAL A 92 -4.82 -3.36 -9.74
C VAL A 92 -6.27 -2.90 -9.89
N ARG A 93 -7.19 -3.85 -10.09
CA ARG A 93 -8.59 -3.49 -10.39
C ARG A 93 -9.60 -4.42 -9.73
N ASP A 94 -10.79 -3.88 -9.47
CA ASP A 94 -11.92 -4.64 -8.91
C ASP A 94 -11.55 -5.40 -7.62
N CYS A 95 -10.62 -4.83 -6.84
CA CYS A 95 -10.13 -5.46 -5.62
C CYS A 95 -10.77 -4.84 -4.37
N ARG A 96 -10.96 -5.66 -3.34
CA ARG A 96 -11.57 -5.22 -2.09
C ARG A 96 -10.72 -5.56 -0.89
N ASN A 97 -10.40 -4.55 -0.08
CA ASN A 97 -9.83 -4.74 1.24
C ASN A 97 -10.88 -4.49 2.32
N GLU A 98 -11.04 -5.45 3.22
CA GLU A 98 -11.91 -5.38 4.40
C GLU A 98 -11.11 -5.53 5.70
N GLY A 99 -9.87 -5.99 5.60
CA GLY A 99 -8.97 -6.12 6.73
C GLY A 99 -8.34 -4.80 7.13
N ASP A 100 -8.09 -4.61 8.41
CA ASP A 100 -7.35 -3.45 8.90
C ASP A 100 -5.89 -3.49 8.43
N VAL A 101 -5.36 -2.33 8.09
CA VAL A 101 -3.96 -2.18 7.67
C VAL A 101 -3.23 -1.27 8.65
N SER A 102 -2.09 -1.72 9.17
CA SER A 102 -1.31 -0.91 10.08
C SER A 102 0.19 -0.99 9.86
N CYS A 103 0.84 0.14 10.01
CA CYS A 103 2.29 0.25 10.15
C CYS A 103 2.61 0.85 11.52
N GLY A 104 3.20 0.04 12.41
CA GLY A 104 3.76 0.47 13.67
C GLY A 104 5.28 0.62 13.57
N LEU A 105 5.86 1.49 14.39
CA LEU A 105 7.29 1.64 14.52
C LEU A 105 7.72 1.37 15.95
N GLY A 106 8.79 0.59 16.11
CA GLY A 106 9.51 0.53 17.37
C GLY A 106 10.18 1.87 17.70
N GLU A 107 10.61 2.03 18.96
CA GLU A 107 10.98 3.30 19.60
C GLU A 107 12.12 4.14 18.97
N ASN A 108 12.79 3.74 17.90
CA ASN A 108 14.01 4.37 17.39
C ASN A 108 13.95 4.88 15.94
N THR A 109 12.84 5.35 15.46
CA THR A 109 12.73 5.82 14.07
C THR A 109 12.95 7.32 13.93
N ARG A 110 14.18 7.75 13.79
CA ARG A 110 14.52 9.10 13.33
C ARG A 110 14.37 9.16 11.81
N ASN A 111 13.52 10.04 11.27
CA ASN A 111 13.32 10.34 9.83
C ASN A 111 12.52 9.35 8.96
N SER A 112 11.65 8.57 9.49
CA SER A 112 10.85 7.61 8.73
C SER A 112 9.63 8.18 7.99
N ALA A 113 9.35 9.46 8.11
CA ALA A 113 8.15 10.09 7.51
C ALA A 113 7.99 9.86 5.99
N ARG A 114 9.08 9.57 5.27
CA ARG A 114 9.05 9.26 3.84
C ARG A 114 9.09 7.76 3.53
N GLY A 115 9.45 6.93 4.50
CA GLY A 115 9.76 5.52 4.30
C GLY A 115 8.64 4.56 4.61
N ILE A 116 7.71 4.90 5.49
CA ILE A 116 6.67 3.99 5.97
C ILE A 116 5.32 4.36 5.39
N GLN A 117 4.60 3.34 4.94
CA GLN A 117 3.34 3.55 4.25
C GLN A 117 2.34 2.46 4.62
N ALA A 118 1.16 2.88 5.07
CA ALA A 118 -0.01 2.03 5.22
C ALA A 118 -1.06 2.42 4.17
N ALA A 119 -1.64 1.45 3.48
CA ALA A 119 -2.67 1.72 2.49
C ALA A 119 -3.73 0.61 2.42
N GLY A 120 -4.96 1.00 2.13
CA GLY A 120 -6.04 0.02 2.00
C GLY A 120 -5.86 -0.91 0.80
N ILE A 121 -5.32 -0.43 -0.33
CA ILE A 121 -5.18 -1.22 -1.56
C ILE A 121 -3.70 -1.41 -1.94
N VAL A 122 -2.96 -0.33 -2.26
CA VAL A 122 -1.55 -0.44 -2.69
C VAL A 122 -0.67 0.44 -1.83
N GLY A 123 0.39 -0.10 -1.23
CA GLY A 123 1.30 0.68 -0.38
C GLY A 123 2.12 1.66 -1.17
N PHE A 124 2.78 1.18 -2.23
CA PHE A 124 3.65 1.98 -3.07
C PHE A 124 3.55 1.56 -4.54
N VAL A 125 3.41 2.56 -5.41
CA VAL A 125 3.46 2.39 -6.86
C VAL A 125 4.54 3.29 -7.42
N ASN A 126 5.48 2.70 -8.16
CA ASN A 126 6.42 3.44 -8.98
C ASN A 126 6.28 2.97 -10.43
N GLY A 127 5.39 3.62 -11.17
CA GLY A 127 5.26 3.48 -12.61
C GLY A 127 6.48 4.06 -13.34
N ASN A 128 6.41 4.17 -14.64
CA ASN A 128 7.39 4.88 -15.44
C ASN A 128 6.70 5.84 -16.42
N GLU A 129 7.44 6.80 -16.93
CA GLU A 129 6.92 7.82 -17.83
C GLU A 129 6.32 7.26 -19.13
N ALA A 130 6.84 6.13 -19.61
CA ALA A 130 6.38 5.51 -20.86
C ALA A 130 5.10 4.67 -20.65
N VAL A 131 4.91 4.12 -19.44
CA VAL A 131 3.80 3.23 -19.13
C VAL A 131 3.32 3.48 -17.70
N SER A 132 2.23 4.24 -17.55
CA SER A 132 1.60 4.47 -16.26
C SER A 132 0.99 3.18 -15.70
N ALA A 133 1.12 2.98 -14.40
CA ALA A 133 0.34 1.97 -13.70
C ALA A 133 -1.12 2.42 -13.56
N ASP A 134 -2.03 1.50 -13.31
CA ASP A 134 -3.42 1.83 -13.01
C ASP A 134 -3.94 1.14 -11.74
N VAL A 135 -4.72 1.88 -10.95
CA VAL A 135 -5.50 1.36 -9.82
C VAL A 135 -6.93 1.82 -10.00
N ARG A 136 -7.85 0.89 -10.26
CA ARG A 136 -9.23 1.25 -10.59
C ARG A 136 -10.27 0.36 -9.94
N ASP A 137 -11.44 0.94 -9.68
CA ASP A 137 -12.62 0.25 -9.18
C ASP A 137 -12.36 -0.59 -7.90
N CYS A 138 -11.39 -0.14 -7.10
CA CYS A 138 -11.02 -0.80 -5.87
C CYS A 138 -11.72 -0.17 -4.67
N VAL A 139 -12.07 -1.00 -3.68
CA VAL A 139 -12.78 -0.57 -2.48
C VAL A 139 -12.01 -0.94 -1.22
N ASN A 140 -11.75 0.05 -0.38
CA ASN A 140 -11.26 -0.18 0.97
C ASN A 140 -12.35 0.09 2.00
N THR A 141 -12.62 -0.89 2.88
CA THR A 141 -13.49 -0.73 4.04
C THR A 141 -12.77 -0.94 5.36
N GLY A 142 -11.53 -1.48 5.32
CA GLY A 142 -10.69 -1.65 6.50
C GLY A 142 -10.13 -0.31 6.98
N ARG A 143 -9.88 -0.21 8.28
CA ARG A 143 -9.16 0.92 8.87
C ARG A 143 -7.71 0.91 8.43
N VAL A 144 -7.16 2.07 8.10
CA VAL A 144 -5.75 2.23 7.75
C VAL A 144 -5.06 3.12 8.79
N ARG A 145 -3.99 2.62 9.41
CA ARG A 145 -3.24 3.36 10.43
C ARG A 145 -1.74 3.35 10.18
N SER A 146 -1.12 4.52 10.29
CA SER A 146 0.34 4.65 10.35
C SER A 146 0.76 5.46 11.57
N GLU A 147 1.63 4.92 12.42
CA GLU A 147 2.15 5.66 13.59
C GLU A 147 3.17 6.74 13.21
N SER A 148 3.81 6.55 12.06
CA SER A 148 4.68 7.57 11.48
C SER A 148 4.78 7.30 9.98
N GLY A 149 4.82 8.32 9.16
CA GLY A 149 4.87 8.13 7.72
C GLY A 149 3.51 8.39 7.07
N ARG A 150 3.20 7.69 5.97
CA ARG A 150 2.01 7.94 5.17
C ARG A 150 0.90 6.95 5.49
N ALA A 151 -0.36 7.40 5.45
CA ALA A 151 -1.50 6.51 5.46
C ALA A 151 -2.54 6.97 4.44
N ALA A 152 -3.11 6.02 3.69
CA ALA A 152 -4.15 6.33 2.71
C ALA A 152 -5.18 5.21 2.56
N GLY A 153 -6.40 5.58 2.23
CA GLY A 153 -7.46 4.62 1.98
C GLY A 153 -7.18 3.72 0.77
N ILE A 154 -6.53 4.24 -0.27
CA ILE A 154 -6.22 3.48 -1.49
C ILE A 154 -4.71 3.33 -1.69
N CYS A 155 -3.93 4.43 -1.77
CA CYS A 155 -2.51 4.31 -2.06
C CYS A 155 -1.64 5.24 -1.21
N GLY A 156 -0.59 4.68 -0.58
CA GLY A 156 0.32 5.45 0.28
C GLY A 156 1.23 6.40 -0.49
N PHE A 157 1.83 5.95 -1.59
CA PHE A 157 2.59 6.77 -2.52
C PHE A 157 2.44 6.25 -3.94
N ALA A 158 2.28 7.15 -4.88
CA ALA A 158 2.26 6.81 -6.29
C ALA A 158 3.08 7.79 -7.14
N SER A 159 3.78 7.24 -8.13
CA SER A 159 4.41 7.98 -9.21
C SER A 159 4.08 7.31 -10.54
N TYR A 160 3.69 8.10 -11.55
CA TYR A 160 3.21 7.62 -12.85
C TYR A 160 2.12 6.55 -12.71
N CYS A 161 1.02 6.93 -12.05
CA CYS A 161 -0.11 6.03 -11.80
C CYS A 161 -1.45 6.77 -11.98
N ASP A 162 -2.41 6.09 -12.58
CA ASP A 162 -3.76 6.60 -12.73
C ASP A 162 -4.71 5.89 -11.75
N PHE A 163 -5.50 6.68 -11.02
CA PHE A 163 -6.53 6.21 -10.11
C PHE A 163 -7.90 6.57 -10.66
N ASP A 164 -8.77 5.58 -10.85
CA ASP A 164 -10.11 5.81 -11.37
C ASP A 164 -11.16 4.97 -10.63
N GLY A 165 -12.29 5.58 -10.28
CA GLY A 165 -13.43 4.90 -9.68
C GLY A 165 -13.20 4.26 -8.29
N ASN A 166 -12.08 4.56 -7.62
CA ASN A 166 -11.79 3.91 -6.33
C ASN A 166 -12.61 4.52 -5.18
N GLU A 167 -12.98 3.69 -4.21
CA GLU A 167 -13.74 4.11 -3.04
C GLU A 167 -13.06 3.73 -1.72
N ASN A 168 -12.90 4.71 -0.82
CA ASN A 168 -12.49 4.46 0.55
C ASN A 168 -13.66 4.72 1.52
N LEU A 169 -14.02 3.70 2.27
CA LEU A 169 -15.05 3.73 3.32
C LEU A 169 -14.44 3.57 4.73
N GLY A 170 -13.20 3.09 4.80
CA GLY A 170 -12.50 2.90 6.08
C GLY A 170 -11.86 4.19 6.58
N SER A 171 -11.69 4.32 7.90
CA SER A 171 -10.96 5.45 8.48
C SER A 171 -9.46 5.38 8.15
N VAL A 172 -8.85 6.55 7.95
CA VAL A 172 -7.40 6.74 7.76
C VAL A 172 -6.85 7.53 8.92
N GLU A 173 -5.91 6.95 9.65
CA GLU A 173 -5.38 7.55 10.88
C GLU A 173 -3.85 7.62 10.85
N GLY A 174 -3.29 8.69 11.38
CA GLY A 174 -1.83 8.80 11.50
C GLY A 174 -1.35 9.91 12.41
N ALA A 175 -0.21 9.68 13.07
CA ALA A 175 0.43 10.65 13.93
C ALA A 175 1.60 11.33 13.20
N GLY A 176 1.32 12.29 12.36
CA GLY A 176 2.33 13.25 11.96
C GLY A 176 2.97 13.07 10.58
N ALA A 177 2.23 12.57 9.57
CA ALA A 177 2.76 12.59 8.21
C ALA A 177 1.71 12.95 7.16
N LEU A 178 1.76 12.36 6.01
CA LEU A 178 0.81 12.63 4.94
C LEU A 178 -0.34 11.64 5.01
N LEU A 179 -1.55 12.14 5.15
CA LEU A 179 -2.77 11.36 5.16
C LEU A 179 -3.62 11.68 3.95
N GLY A 180 -4.22 10.68 3.33
CA GLY A 180 -5.13 10.86 2.20
C GLY A 180 -6.28 9.86 2.23
N GLY A 181 -7.49 10.32 2.00
CA GLY A 181 -8.62 9.41 1.85
C GLY A 181 -8.46 8.48 0.65
N ILE A 182 -7.82 8.94 -0.43
CA ILE A 182 -7.48 8.14 -1.61
C ILE A 182 -5.96 7.96 -1.71
N VAL A 183 -5.17 8.99 -1.94
CA VAL A 183 -3.71 8.92 -2.07
C VAL A 183 -3.06 9.87 -1.08
N ALA A 184 -2.04 9.42 -0.34
CA ALA A 184 -1.35 10.26 0.64
C ALA A 184 -0.25 11.13 0.00
N ALA A 185 0.49 10.61 -0.97
CA ALA A 185 1.49 11.37 -1.73
C ALA A 185 1.51 10.91 -3.19
N PHE A 186 1.65 11.85 -4.11
CA PHE A 186 1.43 11.61 -5.52
C PHE A 186 2.37 12.46 -6.39
N ASP A 187 3.06 11.79 -7.32
CA ASP A 187 3.90 12.42 -8.33
C ASP A 187 3.47 11.90 -9.70
N ASN A 188 2.99 12.66 -10.61
CA ASN A 188 2.62 12.29 -11.97
C ASN A 188 1.52 11.22 -12.11
N GLY A 189 0.52 11.52 -12.88
CA GLY A 189 -0.65 10.68 -13.17
C GLY A 189 -1.96 11.42 -12.93
N SER A 190 -3.03 10.69 -12.67
CA SER A 190 -4.35 11.28 -12.44
C SER A 190 -5.15 10.60 -11.33
N VAL A 191 -6.04 11.36 -10.70
CA VAL A 191 -7.05 10.83 -9.76
C VAL A 191 -8.42 11.27 -10.26
N ARG A 192 -9.28 10.34 -10.66
CA ARG A 192 -10.60 10.61 -11.27
C ARG A 192 -11.66 9.71 -10.68
N GLY A 193 -12.88 10.20 -10.56
CA GLY A 193 -14.04 9.40 -10.11
C GLY A 193 -13.91 8.76 -8.75
N CYS A 194 -12.84 9.04 -8.00
CA CYS A 194 -12.58 8.43 -6.70
C CYS A 194 -13.40 9.10 -5.58
N THR A 195 -13.83 8.31 -4.61
CA THR A 195 -14.66 8.79 -3.49
C THR A 195 -14.05 8.39 -2.15
N ASN A 196 -13.89 9.33 -1.23
CA ASN A 196 -13.60 9.05 0.17
C ASN A 196 -14.83 9.33 1.03
N ARG A 197 -15.28 8.34 1.81
CA ARG A 197 -16.34 8.45 2.81
C ARG A 197 -15.88 8.10 4.22
N GLY A 198 -14.64 7.60 4.34
CA GLY A 198 -14.03 7.34 5.63
C GLY A 198 -13.41 8.61 6.23
N ASP A 199 -13.35 8.66 7.54
CA ASP A 199 -12.70 9.76 8.27
C ASP A 199 -11.18 9.77 7.99
N VAL A 200 -10.60 10.97 7.88
CA VAL A 200 -9.14 11.16 7.79
C VAL A 200 -8.69 11.94 9.03
N LEU A 201 -8.02 11.24 9.95
CA LEU A 201 -7.72 11.72 11.29
C LEU A 201 -6.22 11.89 11.52
N ALA A 202 -5.74 13.13 11.52
CA ALA A 202 -4.38 13.45 11.89
C ALA A 202 -4.26 13.60 13.41
N GLY A 203 -3.53 12.67 14.05
CA GLY A 203 -3.19 12.78 15.47
C GLY A 203 -1.94 13.64 15.66
N SER A 204 -1.93 14.51 16.69
CA SER A 204 -0.71 15.13 17.16
C SER A 204 0.12 14.07 17.91
N LYS A 205 1.45 13.96 17.63
CA LYS A 205 2.34 13.31 18.57
C LYS A 205 2.31 14.14 19.86
N GLY A 206 1.69 13.62 20.89
CA GLY A 206 1.84 14.20 22.20
C GLY A 206 3.34 14.27 22.53
N GLN A 207 3.88 15.47 22.67
CA GLN A 207 5.14 15.64 23.37
C GLN A 207 4.83 15.37 24.85
N ALA A 208 5.34 14.26 25.36
CA ALA A 208 5.44 14.02 26.79
C ALA A 208 6.78 14.60 27.27
#